data_8f21d7da79aba48a544af3d36d5167cf
#
_entry.id   8f21d7da79aba48a544af3d36d5167cf
#
_cell.length_a   1.000
_cell.length_b   1.000
_cell.length_c   1.000
_cell.angle_alpha   90.00
_cell.angle_beta   90.00
_cell.angle_gamma   90.00
#
_symmetry.space_group_name_H-M   'P 1'
#
loop_
_entity.id
_entity.type
_entity.pdbx_description
1 polymer ?
#
loop_
_entity_poly.entity_id
_entity_poly.type
_entity_poly.pdbx_seq_one_letter_code
_entity_poly.pdbx_strand_id
1 'polypeptide(L)'
;KLTCITGENGVGKTTLIKHLLADLAHDYEEHAKFMVSRDQVQYVPQLRSIDDEYPLCIRDFAAFGLKTSSIFLNKKAKEKLAAILSETNLTKIADRPLGRASGGEKQRAYLAQALCADPKLLILDEATASLDQTSKHELLKMLRNVMKEHGLTIMFITHDPELIAAYADYELHLADKSGKLIKKGDKN
;
A
#
# COMPACT_ATOMS: atom_id res chain seq x y z
N LYS A 1 -0.21 -7.85 10.14
CA LYS A 1 -0.52 -9.04 9.33
C LYS A 1 -0.76 -8.65 7.88
N LEU A 2 -0.43 -9.57 6.93
CA LEU A 2 -0.68 -9.40 5.50
C LEU A 2 -1.80 -10.34 5.06
N THR A 3 -2.91 -9.75 4.60
CA THR A 3 -4.06 -10.49 4.05
C THR A 3 -4.11 -10.26 2.55
N CYS A 4 -4.00 -11.34 1.76
CA CYS A 4 -4.23 -11.27 0.32
C CYS A 4 -5.71 -11.44 0.00
N ILE A 5 -6.24 -10.58 -0.89
CA ILE A 5 -7.59 -10.69 -1.43
C ILE A 5 -7.48 -11.26 -2.84
N THR A 6 -8.11 -12.42 -3.05
CA THR A 6 -8.03 -13.20 -4.29
C THR A 6 -9.41 -13.46 -4.88
N GLY A 7 -9.44 -13.96 -6.10
CA GLY A 7 -10.66 -14.28 -6.82
C GLY A 7 -10.55 -13.88 -8.28
N GLU A 8 -11.47 -14.35 -9.12
CA GLU A 8 -11.49 -14.08 -10.56
C GLU A 8 -11.62 -12.59 -10.87
N ASN A 9 -11.25 -12.21 -12.10
CA ASN A 9 -11.46 -10.84 -12.57
C ASN A 9 -12.96 -10.55 -12.65
N GLY A 10 -13.34 -9.36 -12.12
CA GLY A 10 -14.76 -8.96 -12.08
C GLY A 10 -15.56 -9.51 -10.88
N VAL A 11 -14.98 -10.37 -10.00
CA VAL A 11 -15.70 -10.93 -8.84
C VAL A 11 -16.04 -9.88 -7.76
N GLY A 12 -15.48 -8.66 -7.89
CA GLY A 12 -15.82 -7.55 -6.98
C GLY A 12 -14.74 -7.19 -5.94
N LYS A 13 -13.48 -7.62 -6.10
CA LYS A 13 -12.38 -7.30 -5.15
C LYS A 13 -12.25 -5.80 -4.89
N THR A 14 -12.08 -4.99 -5.93
CA THR A 14 -11.99 -3.53 -5.82
C THR A 14 -13.29 -2.91 -5.35
N THR A 15 -14.44 -3.48 -5.71
CA THR A 15 -15.76 -3.04 -5.24
C THR A 15 -15.88 -3.23 -3.72
N LEU A 16 -15.47 -4.40 -3.20
CA LEU A 16 -15.43 -4.65 -1.76
C LEU A 16 -14.60 -3.59 -1.03
N ILE A 17 -13.40 -3.31 -1.53
CA ILE A 17 -12.54 -2.28 -0.91
C ILE A 17 -13.18 -0.89 -0.94
N LYS A 18 -13.81 -0.51 -2.06
CA LYS A 18 -14.52 0.77 -2.16
C LYS A 18 -15.68 0.88 -1.17
N HIS A 19 -16.45 -0.19 -0.97
CA HIS A 19 -17.50 -0.23 0.05
C HIS A 19 -16.93 -0.12 1.46
N LEU A 20 -15.89 -0.91 1.79
CA LEU A 20 -15.23 -0.81 3.10
C LEU A 20 -14.69 0.60 3.38
N LEU A 21 -14.12 1.28 2.38
CA LEU A 21 -13.65 2.66 2.52
C LEU A 21 -14.80 3.67 2.66
N ALA A 22 -15.94 3.44 2.00
CA ALA A 22 -17.13 4.27 2.12
C ALA A 22 -17.78 4.11 3.50
N ASP A 23 -17.92 2.88 4.00
CA ASP A 23 -18.46 2.60 5.33
C ASP A 23 -17.58 3.25 6.43
N LEU A 24 -16.25 3.15 6.30
CA LEU A 24 -15.30 3.85 7.17
C LEU A 24 -15.43 5.37 7.14
N ALA A 25 -15.81 5.95 6.00
CA ALA A 25 -15.94 7.40 5.84
C ALA A 25 -17.24 7.95 6.46
N HIS A 26 -18.27 7.12 6.55
CA HIS A 26 -19.61 7.51 6.99
C HIS A 26 -20.00 6.96 8.38
N ASP A 27 -19.07 6.27 9.06
CA ASP A 27 -19.31 5.63 10.37
C ASP A 27 -20.53 4.67 10.35
N TYR A 28 -20.77 4.02 9.21
CA TYR A 28 -21.82 3.01 9.09
C TYR A 28 -21.39 1.72 9.79
N GLU A 29 -21.82 1.52 11.03
CA GLU A 29 -21.61 0.25 11.77
C GLU A 29 -22.54 -0.89 11.33
N GLU A 30 -23.51 -0.63 10.43
CA GLU A 30 -24.52 -1.62 10.06
C GLU A 30 -23.96 -2.85 9.34
N HIS A 31 -22.83 -2.74 8.63
CA HIS A 31 -22.32 -3.80 7.76
C HIS A 31 -20.96 -4.33 8.15
N ALA A 32 -20.14 -3.52 8.83
CA ALA A 32 -18.81 -3.92 9.27
C ALA A 32 -18.36 -3.18 10.54
N LYS A 33 -17.71 -3.90 11.46
CA LYS A 33 -17.06 -3.30 12.62
C LYS A 33 -15.58 -3.09 12.31
N PHE A 34 -15.15 -1.83 12.34
CA PHE A 34 -13.77 -1.45 12.12
C PHE A 34 -13.02 -1.24 13.43
N MET A 35 -11.76 -1.70 13.47
CA MET A 35 -10.84 -1.46 14.59
C MET A 35 -9.91 -0.28 14.32
N VAL A 36 -10.10 0.43 13.20
CA VAL A 36 -9.33 1.57 12.75
C VAL A 36 -10.26 2.67 12.27
N SER A 37 -9.88 3.93 12.47
CA SER A 37 -10.60 5.09 11.93
C SER A 37 -10.17 5.39 10.49
N ARG A 38 -10.97 6.18 9.77
CA ARG A 38 -10.73 6.50 8.35
C ARG A 38 -9.37 7.15 8.11
N ASP A 39 -8.90 8.00 9.02
CA ASP A 39 -7.60 8.68 8.95
C ASP A 39 -6.39 7.75 9.18
N GLN A 40 -6.62 6.55 9.71
CA GLN A 40 -5.63 5.50 9.91
C GLN A 40 -5.54 4.52 8.72
N VAL A 41 -6.36 4.71 7.69
CA VAL A 41 -6.37 3.84 6.50
C VAL A 41 -5.82 4.59 5.30
N GLN A 42 -4.87 3.96 4.61
CA GLN A 42 -4.37 4.44 3.32
C GLN A 42 -4.68 3.41 2.23
N TYR A 43 -5.06 3.92 1.07
CA TYR A 43 -5.35 3.13 -0.12
C TYR A 43 -4.41 3.53 -1.25
N VAL A 44 -3.70 2.55 -1.77
CA VAL A 44 -2.85 2.70 -2.95
C VAL A 44 -3.54 1.98 -4.10
N PRO A 45 -4.13 2.71 -5.04
CA PRO A 45 -4.81 2.13 -6.19
C PRO A 45 -3.80 1.52 -7.16
N GLN A 46 -4.33 0.71 -8.07
CA GLN A 46 -3.56 0.25 -9.23
C GLN A 46 -2.95 1.45 -9.98
N LEU A 47 -1.63 1.42 -10.19
CA LEU A 47 -0.92 2.51 -10.84
C LEU A 47 -1.43 2.72 -12.26
N ARG A 48 -1.81 3.96 -12.55
CA ARG A 48 -1.95 4.46 -13.91
C ARG A 48 -0.59 5.00 -14.40
N SER A 49 -0.39 5.06 -15.70
CA SER A 49 0.80 5.70 -16.27
C SER A 49 0.91 7.15 -15.77
N ILE A 50 2.04 7.47 -15.15
CA ILE A 50 2.41 8.85 -14.84
C ILE A 50 3.19 9.37 -16.05
N ASP A 51 2.84 10.57 -16.51
CA ASP A 51 3.54 11.26 -17.58
C ASP A 51 5.03 11.40 -17.23
N ASP A 52 5.90 11.11 -18.18
CA ASP A 52 7.37 11.21 -18.00
C ASP A 52 7.82 12.66 -17.74
N GLU A 53 7.04 13.65 -18.17
CA GLU A 53 7.27 15.08 -17.92
C GLU A 53 6.76 15.55 -16.54
N TYR A 54 6.18 14.66 -15.72
CA TYR A 54 5.69 15.03 -14.39
C TYR A 54 6.83 15.56 -13.52
N PRO A 55 6.84 16.86 -13.17
CA PRO A 55 8.03 17.54 -12.68
C PRO A 55 8.32 17.30 -11.20
N LEU A 56 7.37 16.74 -10.45
CA LEU A 56 7.50 16.57 -9.02
C LEU A 56 8.54 15.49 -8.70
N CYS A 57 9.48 15.80 -7.81
CA CYS A 57 10.45 14.80 -7.39
C CYS A 57 9.84 13.78 -6.42
N ILE A 58 10.46 12.60 -6.32
CA ILE A 58 10.00 11.48 -5.48
C ILE A 58 9.84 11.91 -4.02
N ARG A 59 10.78 12.71 -3.49
CA ARG A 59 10.75 13.22 -2.11
C ARG A 59 9.51 14.07 -1.86
N ASP A 60 9.23 15.03 -2.75
CA ASP A 60 8.11 15.94 -2.59
C ASP A 60 6.78 15.21 -2.75
N PHE A 61 6.72 14.25 -3.67
CA PHE A 61 5.57 13.38 -3.81
C PHE A 61 5.30 12.56 -2.53
N ALA A 62 6.32 11.94 -1.96
CA ALA A 62 6.19 11.20 -0.69
C ALA A 62 5.76 12.12 0.45
N ALA A 63 6.27 13.37 0.48
CA ALA A 63 5.95 14.35 1.52
C ALA A 63 4.47 14.74 1.55
N PHE A 64 3.70 14.60 0.46
CA PHE A 64 2.25 14.83 0.48
C PHE A 64 1.48 13.88 1.41
N GLY A 65 2.08 12.75 1.79
CA GLY A 65 1.49 11.87 2.79
C GLY A 65 1.62 12.36 4.23
N LEU A 66 2.49 13.34 4.49
CA LEU A 66 2.70 13.84 5.84
C LEU A 66 1.49 14.64 6.34
N LYS A 67 0.99 14.30 7.52
CA LYS A 67 -0.06 15.05 8.21
C LYS A 67 0.53 16.34 8.81
N THR A 68 0.75 17.35 7.98
CA THR A 68 1.24 18.66 8.39
C THR A 68 0.35 19.77 7.83
N SER A 69 0.08 20.78 8.65
CA SER A 69 -0.64 21.99 8.24
C SER A 69 0.27 23.07 7.68
N SER A 70 1.58 22.87 7.69
CA SER A 70 2.59 23.83 7.24
C SER A 70 3.16 23.44 5.87
N ILE A 71 3.34 24.45 5.00
CA ILE A 71 4.06 24.31 3.73
C ILE A 71 5.54 23.96 3.99
N PHE A 72 6.10 24.42 5.10
CA PHE A 72 7.47 24.11 5.49
C PHE A 72 7.51 22.93 6.45
N LEU A 73 8.22 21.88 6.07
CA LEU A 73 8.42 20.72 6.91
C LEU A 73 9.30 21.10 8.12
N ASN A 74 8.79 20.86 9.32
CA ASN A 74 9.58 20.97 10.55
C ASN A 74 10.60 19.81 10.65
N LYS A 75 11.51 19.88 11.62
CA LYS A 75 12.58 18.88 11.81
C LYS A 75 12.02 17.46 11.91
N LYS A 76 10.99 17.23 12.71
CA LYS A 76 10.37 15.91 12.92
C LYS A 76 9.77 15.35 11.62
N ALA A 77 9.10 16.18 10.82
CA ALA A 77 8.53 15.77 9.54
C ALA A 77 9.63 15.42 8.52
N LYS A 78 10.75 16.16 8.49
CA LYS A 78 11.91 15.85 7.64
C LYS A 78 12.58 14.53 8.04
N GLU A 79 12.76 14.29 9.33
CA GLU A 79 13.32 13.05 9.86
C GLU A 79 12.43 11.84 9.49
N LYS A 80 11.11 11.98 9.67
CA LYS A 80 10.15 10.95 9.27
C LYS A 80 10.21 10.65 7.78
N LEU A 81 10.19 11.69 6.95
CA LEU A 81 10.27 11.53 5.49
C LEU A 81 11.56 10.81 5.09
N ALA A 82 12.70 11.20 5.67
CA ALA A 82 13.99 10.56 5.40
C ALA A 82 14.00 9.07 5.80
N ALA A 83 13.41 8.72 6.95
CA ALA A 83 13.26 7.33 7.39
C ALA A 83 12.43 6.51 6.39
N ILE A 84 11.24 7.02 6.01
CA ILE A 84 10.35 6.34 5.04
C ILE A 84 11.02 6.19 3.66
N LEU A 85 11.73 7.20 3.17
CA LEU A 85 12.49 7.10 1.91
C LEU A 85 13.59 6.03 1.99
N SER A 86 14.22 5.86 3.16
CA SER A 86 15.20 4.80 3.40
C SER A 86 14.55 3.41 3.41
N GLU A 87 13.47 3.23 4.16
CA GLU A 87 12.72 1.98 4.27
C GLU A 87 12.15 1.52 2.91
N THR A 88 11.78 2.47 2.05
CA THR A 88 11.26 2.21 0.71
C THR A 88 12.34 2.16 -0.40
N ASN A 89 13.64 2.19 -0.01
CA ASN A 89 14.79 2.18 -0.93
C ASN A 89 14.75 3.30 -1.97
N LEU A 90 14.32 4.52 -1.58
CA LEU A 90 14.20 5.68 -2.46
C LEU A 90 15.23 6.78 -2.18
N THR A 91 16.02 6.68 -1.11
CA THR A 91 16.96 7.73 -0.68
C THR A 91 17.87 8.21 -1.80
N LYS A 92 18.46 7.27 -2.57
CA LYS A 92 19.43 7.62 -3.64
C LYS A 92 18.81 8.34 -4.84
N ILE A 93 17.49 8.24 -5.00
CA ILE A 93 16.76 8.80 -6.14
C ILE A 93 15.69 9.79 -5.71
N ALA A 94 15.72 10.23 -4.44
CA ALA A 94 14.68 11.08 -3.85
C ALA A 94 14.45 12.39 -4.62
N ASP A 95 15.50 12.94 -5.22
CA ASP A 95 15.47 14.19 -5.99
C ASP A 95 15.21 13.99 -7.50
N ARG A 96 15.04 12.73 -7.95
CA ARG A 96 14.67 12.42 -9.33
C ARG A 96 13.20 12.74 -9.57
N PRO A 97 12.84 13.32 -10.75
CA PRO A 97 11.45 13.46 -11.15
C PRO A 97 10.71 12.11 -11.15
N LEU A 98 9.52 12.06 -10.54
CA LEU A 98 8.72 10.85 -10.44
C LEU A 98 8.34 10.28 -11.82
N GLY A 99 8.10 11.15 -12.80
CA GLY A 99 7.82 10.74 -14.17
C GLY A 99 8.92 9.84 -14.74
N ARG A 100 10.19 10.14 -14.46
CA ARG A 100 11.39 9.42 -14.94
C ARG A 100 11.76 8.19 -14.10
N ALA A 101 10.99 7.86 -13.08
CA ALA A 101 11.22 6.68 -12.27
C ALA A 101 10.72 5.41 -12.99
N SER A 102 11.39 4.27 -12.76
CA SER A 102 10.90 2.96 -13.24
C SER A 102 9.57 2.60 -12.59
N GLY A 103 8.84 1.62 -13.14
CA GLY A 103 7.57 1.16 -12.57
C GLY A 103 7.68 0.77 -11.09
N GLY A 104 8.74 0.03 -10.72
CA GLY A 104 8.99 -0.35 -9.33
C GLY A 104 9.36 0.85 -8.43
N GLU A 105 10.11 1.83 -8.96
CA GLU A 105 10.43 3.06 -8.23
C GLU A 105 9.17 3.92 -8.04
N LYS A 106 8.32 4.05 -9.07
CA LYS A 106 7.01 4.72 -8.97
C LYS A 106 6.15 4.04 -7.91
N GLN A 107 6.07 2.70 -7.92
CA GLN A 107 5.30 1.95 -6.94
C GLN A 107 5.80 2.19 -5.50
N ARG A 108 7.13 2.16 -5.28
CA ARG A 108 7.71 2.48 -3.98
C ARG A 108 7.46 3.92 -3.55
N ALA A 109 7.40 4.88 -4.49
CA ALA A 109 7.07 6.27 -4.17
C ALA A 109 5.62 6.43 -3.67
N TYR A 110 4.64 5.75 -4.28
CA TYR A 110 3.26 5.70 -3.78
C TYR A 110 3.16 5.07 -2.40
N LEU A 111 3.94 4.00 -2.16
CA LEU A 111 4.01 3.40 -0.83
C LEU A 111 4.63 4.35 0.19
N ALA A 112 5.70 5.04 -0.16
CA ALA A 112 6.32 6.04 0.71
C ALA A 112 5.33 7.15 1.06
N GLN A 113 4.57 7.67 0.09
CA GLN A 113 3.52 8.65 0.34
C GLN A 113 2.47 8.13 1.34
N ALA A 114 1.97 6.91 1.12
CA ALA A 114 0.98 6.31 2.01
C ALA A 114 1.52 6.09 3.43
N LEU A 115 2.78 5.63 3.55
CA LEU A 115 3.44 5.39 4.85
C LEU A 115 3.72 6.68 5.62
N CYS A 116 3.97 7.79 4.93
CA CYS A 116 4.11 9.10 5.57
C CYS A 116 2.87 9.53 6.36
N ALA A 117 1.69 9.01 6.05
CA ALA A 117 0.44 9.27 6.77
C ALA A 117 0.30 8.50 8.10
N ASP A 118 1.25 7.61 8.46
CA ASP A 118 1.19 6.73 9.65
C ASP A 118 -0.05 5.82 9.67
N PRO A 119 -0.31 5.04 8.62
CA PRO A 119 -1.48 4.20 8.58
C PRO A 119 -1.37 3.03 9.58
N LYS A 120 -2.51 2.55 10.07
CA LYS A 120 -2.65 1.26 10.75
C LYS A 120 -3.07 0.16 9.78
N LEU A 121 -3.77 0.56 8.71
CA LEU A 121 -4.18 -0.31 7.62
C LEU A 121 -3.76 0.30 6.28
N LEU A 122 -3.01 -0.47 5.50
CA LEU A 122 -2.65 -0.13 4.12
C LEU A 122 -3.34 -1.10 3.17
N ILE A 123 -4.09 -0.57 2.23
CA ILE A 123 -4.78 -1.34 1.20
C ILE A 123 -4.05 -1.12 -0.12
N LEU A 124 -3.62 -2.20 -0.75
CA LEU A 124 -2.89 -2.19 -2.02
C LEU A 124 -3.73 -2.89 -3.09
N ASP A 125 -4.09 -2.17 -4.14
CA ASP A 125 -4.86 -2.72 -5.25
C ASP A 125 -3.93 -3.01 -6.42
N GLU A 126 -3.65 -4.31 -6.65
CA GLU A 126 -2.79 -4.81 -7.73
C GLU A 126 -1.41 -4.11 -7.84
N ALA A 127 -0.83 -3.74 -6.71
CA ALA A 127 0.40 -2.95 -6.63
C ALA A 127 1.64 -3.62 -7.28
N THR A 128 1.54 -4.87 -7.72
CA THR A 128 2.62 -5.61 -8.39
C THR A 128 2.34 -5.94 -9.85
N ALA A 129 1.21 -5.51 -10.42
CA ALA A 129 0.76 -5.94 -11.74
C ALA A 129 1.75 -5.59 -12.88
N SER A 130 2.47 -4.47 -12.76
CA SER A 130 3.43 -3.98 -13.76
C SER A 130 4.89 -4.35 -13.46
N LEU A 131 5.15 -5.17 -12.43
CA LEU A 131 6.50 -5.52 -12.00
C LEU A 131 6.91 -6.89 -12.52
N ASP A 132 8.22 -7.05 -12.80
CA ASP A 132 8.84 -8.36 -12.99
C ASP A 132 8.87 -9.17 -11.67
N GLN A 133 9.09 -10.48 -11.74
CA GLN A 133 9.03 -11.35 -10.57
C GLN A 133 10.04 -10.96 -9.47
N THR A 134 11.26 -10.57 -9.84
CA THR A 134 12.26 -10.13 -8.87
C THR A 134 11.79 -8.90 -8.11
N SER A 135 11.33 -7.88 -8.84
CA SER A 135 10.81 -6.62 -8.27
C SER A 135 9.57 -6.84 -7.39
N LYS A 136 8.69 -7.80 -7.74
CA LYS A 136 7.55 -8.20 -6.90
C LYS A 136 8.01 -8.73 -5.53
N HIS A 137 8.98 -9.66 -5.53
CA HIS A 137 9.50 -10.22 -4.31
C HIS A 137 10.24 -9.18 -3.44
N GLU A 138 11.01 -8.30 -4.06
CA GLU A 138 11.67 -7.19 -3.35
C GLU A 138 10.65 -6.27 -2.68
N LEU A 139 9.58 -5.92 -3.39
CA LEU A 139 8.50 -5.09 -2.84
C LEU A 139 7.83 -5.75 -1.65
N LEU A 140 7.48 -7.03 -1.74
CA LEU A 140 6.81 -7.76 -0.64
C LEU A 140 7.75 -7.94 0.57
N LYS A 141 9.04 -8.19 0.36
CA LYS A 141 10.04 -8.23 1.44
C LYS A 141 10.13 -6.87 2.16
N MET A 142 10.21 -5.78 1.40
CA MET A 142 10.21 -4.42 1.94
C MET A 142 8.94 -4.17 2.77
N LEU A 143 7.75 -4.51 2.24
CA LEU A 143 6.48 -4.36 2.95
C LEU A 143 6.43 -5.18 4.25
N ARG A 144 6.99 -6.40 4.27
CA ARG A 144 7.09 -7.21 5.50
C ARG A 144 7.95 -6.54 6.58
N ASN A 145 9.05 -5.89 6.20
CA ASN A 145 9.88 -5.15 7.13
C ASN A 145 9.12 -3.93 7.70
N VAL A 146 8.53 -3.12 6.83
CA VAL A 146 7.71 -1.96 7.22
C VAL A 146 6.56 -2.38 8.15
N MET A 147 5.89 -3.51 7.86
CA MET A 147 4.84 -4.06 8.75
C MET A 147 5.35 -4.36 10.14
N LYS A 148 6.55 -4.93 10.27
CA LYS A 148 7.15 -5.26 11.58
C LYS A 148 7.53 -3.99 12.35
N GLU A 149 8.11 -3.02 11.67
CA GLU A 149 8.60 -1.77 12.28
C GLU A 149 7.47 -0.85 12.74
N HIS A 150 6.40 -0.74 11.93
CA HIS A 150 5.29 0.19 12.19
C HIS A 150 4.04 -0.47 12.81
N GLY A 151 4.05 -1.79 13.03
CA GLY A 151 2.85 -2.51 13.49
C GLY A 151 1.69 -2.46 12.49
N LEU A 152 2.00 -2.32 11.19
CA LEU A 152 1.07 -2.11 10.10
C LEU A 152 0.34 -3.40 9.72
N THR A 153 -0.95 -3.30 9.40
CA THR A 153 -1.72 -4.34 8.72
C THR A 153 -1.83 -3.99 7.24
N ILE A 154 -1.67 -4.99 6.36
CA ILE A 154 -1.78 -4.81 4.91
C ILE A 154 -2.89 -5.71 4.36
N MET A 155 -3.79 -5.14 3.55
CA MET A 155 -4.68 -5.84 2.64
C MET A 155 -4.14 -5.67 1.21
N PHE A 156 -3.87 -6.77 0.52
CA PHE A 156 -3.23 -6.76 -0.78
C PHE A 156 -4.07 -7.54 -1.81
N ILE A 157 -4.64 -6.83 -2.77
CA ILE A 157 -5.31 -7.47 -3.90
C ILE A 157 -4.25 -7.98 -4.86
N THR A 158 -4.24 -9.28 -5.09
CA THR A 158 -3.35 -9.94 -6.04
C THR A 158 -3.95 -11.25 -6.56
N HIS A 159 -3.56 -11.63 -7.75
CA HIS A 159 -3.86 -12.94 -8.34
C HIS A 159 -2.60 -13.82 -8.49
N ASP A 160 -1.46 -13.37 -7.95
CA ASP A 160 -0.17 -14.08 -8.07
C ASP A 160 -0.05 -15.14 -6.96
N PRO A 161 -0.15 -16.46 -7.30
CA PRO A 161 -0.15 -17.54 -6.31
C PRO A 161 1.21 -17.68 -5.58
N GLU A 162 2.33 -17.31 -6.23
CA GLU A 162 3.65 -17.38 -5.61
C GLU A 162 3.76 -16.35 -4.48
N LEU A 163 3.29 -15.12 -4.72
CA LEU A 163 3.28 -14.07 -3.70
C LEU A 163 2.37 -14.44 -2.53
N ILE A 164 1.19 -15.00 -2.81
CA ILE A 164 0.27 -15.46 -1.77
C ILE A 164 0.94 -16.55 -0.92
N ALA A 165 1.51 -17.55 -1.58
CA ALA A 165 2.19 -18.65 -0.89
C ALA A 165 3.40 -18.18 -0.07
N ALA A 166 4.18 -17.22 -0.58
CA ALA A 166 5.39 -16.75 0.08
C ALA A 166 5.14 -15.75 1.21
N TYR A 167 4.13 -14.87 1.07
CA TYR A 167 4.03 -13.69 1.95
C TYR A 167 2.71 -13.56 2.73
N ALA A 168 1.59 -14.20 2.31
CA ALA A 168 0.32 -14.02 2.98
C ALA A 168 0.26 -14.73 4.35
N ASP A 169 -0.22 -14.02 5.37
CA ASP A 169 -0.65 -14.61 6.64
C ASP A 169 -2.08 -15.17 6.52
N TYR A 170 -2.92 -14.47 5.74
CA TYR A 170 -4.30 -14.84 5.44
C TYR A 170 -4.59 -14.62 3.95
N GLU A 171 -5.52 -15.41 3.43
CA GLU A 171 -6.11 -15.22 2.11
C GLU A 171 -7.61 -15.09 2.24
N LEU A 172 -8.17 -13.98 1.77
CA LEU A 172 -9.61 -13.80 1.58
C LEU A 172 -9.93 -14.12 0.12
N HIS A 173 -10.44 -15.33 -0.12
CA HIS A 173 -10.83 -15.76 -1.46
C HIS A 173 -12.30 -15.38 -1.72
N LEU A 174 -12.53 -14.59 -2.77
CA LEU A 174 -13.86 -14.16 -3.20
C LEU A 174 -14.33 -15.03 -4.37
N ALA A 175 -15.50 -15.64 -4.23
CA ALA A 175 -16.19 -16.40 -5.27
C ALA A 175 -17.71 -16.37 -5.00
N ASP A 176 -18.52 -16.42 -6.05
CA ASP A 176 -19.98 -16.56 -5.98
C ASP A 176 -20.66 -15.63 -4.98
N LYS A 177 -20.28 -14.35 -5.00
CA LYS A 177 -20.78 -13.30 -4.08
C LYS A 177 -20.52 -13.61 -2.59
N SER A 178 -19.58 -14.49 -2.30
CA SER A 178 -19.15 -14.83 -0.94
C SER A 178 -17.65 -14.67 -0.77
N GLY A 179 -17.17 -14.64 0.48
CA GLY A 179 -15.76 -14.60 0.81
C GLY A 179 -15.37 -15.69 1.81
N LYS A 180 -14.29 -16.42 1.54
CA LYS A 180 -13.73 -17.41 2.46
C LYS A 180 -12.37 -16.95 2.95
N LEU A 181 -12.23 -16.74 4.27
CA LEU A 181 -10.96 -16.43 4.89
C LEU A 181 -10.18 -17.72 5.20
N ILE A 182 -8.98 -17.82 4.67
CA ILE A 182 -8.08 -18.97 4.82
C ILE A 182 -6.83 -18.50 5.54
N LYS A 183 -6.51 -19.11 6.69
CA LYS A 183 -5.22 -18.85 7.37
C LYS A 183 -4.11 -19.59 6.61
N LYS A 184 -3.08 -18.89 6.22
CA LYS A 184 -1.83 -19.50 5.72
C LYS A 184 -0.90 -19.75 6.90
N GLY A 185 0.10 -20.61 6.75
CA GLY A 185 1.06 -20.88 7.84
C GLY A 185 1.77 -19.60 8.32
N ASP A 186 2.24 -19.60 9.56
CA ASP A 186 2.98 -18.45 10.09
C ASP A 186 4.25 -18.22 9.24
N LYS A 187 4.35 -17.04 8.68
CA LYS A 187 5.48 -16.60 7.85
C LYS A 187 6.41 -15.77 8.74
N ASN A 188 7.57 -16.34 9.09
CA ASN A 188 8.62 -15.65 9.87
C ASN A 188 9.39 -14.66 9.00
#